data_ab47ff30fb625d4eeecfa3ffc937c6ae
#
_entry.id   ab47ff30fb625d4eeecfa3ffc937c6ae
#
_cell.length_a   1.000
_cell.length_b   1.000
_cell.length_c   1.000
_cell.angle_alpha   90.00
_cell.angle_beta   90.00
_cell.angle_gamma   90.00
#
_symmetry.space_group_name_H-M   'P 1'
#
loop_
_entity.id
_entity.type
_entity.pdbx_description
1 polymer ?
#
loop_
_entity_poly.entity_id
_entity_poly.type
_entity_poly.pdbx_seq_one_letter_code
_entity_poly.pdbx_strand_id
1 'polypeptide(L)'
;FGLPVNDDVIYYAITNELANKRVGTACTKTRSEVHGSNAKPYKQKGTGNARRGDKKSPINVGGGTIFGPKPRDFSYAIPKKAKRLAMKSILSLQAQSDRLTVVEDFTVESGKTKDLVKILSNFAKDERTVIILKDDDAKIKQAGRNIPNLSFLAYNRLRAHDLFYGRKVILLEGAAKNLSDFYAENEKEAK
;
A
#
# COMPACT_ATOMS: atom_id res chain seq x y z
N PHE A 1 18.44 -6.12 14.41
CA PHE A 1 18.80 -5.25 13.27
C PHE A 1 20.16 -5.60 12.61
N GLY A 2 20.75 -6.76 12.84
CA GLY A 2 22.03 -7.19 12.25
C GLY A 2 21.92 -8.35 11.26
N LEU A 3 20.73 -8.60 10.73
CA LEU A 3 20.52 -9.68 9.76
C LEU A 3 21.02 -9.29 8.36
N PRO A 4 21.49 -10.25 7.55
CA PRO A 4 21.80 -9.98 6.16
C PRO A 4 20.54 -9.51 5.42
N VAL A 5 20.70 -8.48 4.61
CA VAL A 5 19.61 -7.92 3.83
C VAL A 5 19.28 -8.86 2.68
N ASN A 6 17.99 -9.14 2.47
CA ASN A 6 17.50 -9.95 1.36
C ASN A 6 16.53 -9.11 0.52
N ASP A 7 17.03 -8.64 -0.62
CA ASP A 7 16.32 -7.73 -1.51
C ASP A 7 15.10 -8.38 -2.17
N ASP A 8 15.17 -9.67 -2.51
CA ASP A 8 14.07 -10.39 -3.14
C ASP A 8 12.82 -10.44 -2.23
N VAL A 9 13.03 -10.73 -0.95
CA VAL A 9 11.93 -10.80 0.02
C VAL A 9 11.33 -9.43 0.28
N ILE A 10 12.15 -8.38 0.29
CA ILE A 10 11.71 -6.98 0.38
C ILE A 10 10.85 -6.62 -0.83
N TYR A 11 11.32 -6.94 -2.04
CA TYR A 11 10.59 -6.69 -3.28
C TYR A 11 9.21 -7.39 -3.28
N TYR A 12 9.16 -8.67 -2.92
CA TYR A 12 7.89 -9.41 -2.84
C TYR A 12 6.93 -8.81 -1.82
N ALA A 13 7.43 -8.37 -0.66
CA ALA A 13 6.58 -7.75 0.36
C ALA A 13 5.97 -6.42 -0.13
N ILE A 14 6.78 -5.55 -0.73
CA ILE A 14 6.33 -4.27 -1.27
C ILE A 14 5.33 -4.48 -2.41
N THR A 15 5.62 -5.37 -3.34
CA THR A 15 4.73 -5.69 -4.47
C THR A 15 3.39 -6.24 -3.99
N ASN A 16 3.40 -7.09 -2.96
CA ASN A 16 2.19 -7.62 -2.33
C ASN A 16 1.36 -6.51 -1.69
N GLU A 17 1.97 -5.60 -0.92
CA GLU A 17 1.27 -4.48 -0.31
C GLU A 17 0.62 -3.56 -1.36
N LEU A 18 1.34 -3.25 -2.45
CA LEU A 18 0.83 -2.45 -3.54
C LEU A 18 -0.31 -3.14 -4.29
N ALA A 19 -0.21 -4.45 -4.54
CA ALA A 19 -1.27 -5.22 -5.17
C ALA A 19 -2.53 -5.28 -4.29
N ASN A 20 -2.37 -5.52 -2.99
CA ASN A 20 -3.48 -5.59 -2.03
C ASN A 20 -4.17 -4.23 -1.80
N LYS A 21 -3.50 -3.12 -2.14
CA LYS A 21 -4.08 -1.78 -2.10
C LYS A 21 -5.02 -1.50 -3.27
N ARG A 22 -4.92 -2.28 -4.37
CA ARG A 22 -5.76 -2.07 -5.57
C ARG A 22 -7.17 -2.60 -5.34
N VAL A 23 -8.17 -1.78 -5.60
CA VAL A 23 -9.60 -2.14 -5.41
C VAL A 23 -10.15 -2.94 -6.60
N GLY A 24 -9.64 -2.74 -7.81
CA GLY A 24 -10.00 -3.50 -9.00
C GLY A 24 -11.43 -3.26 -9.53
N THR A 25 -11.95 -2.05 -9.42
CA THR A 25 -13.33 -1.69 -9.79
C THR A 25 -13.54 -1.37 -11.28
N ALA A 26 -12.47 -1.34 -12.09
CA ALA A 26 -12.60 -1.03 -13.50
C ALA A 26 -13.53 -2.04 -14.21
N CYS A 27 -14.55 -1.54 -14.90
CA CYS A 27 -15.55 -2.36 -15.59
C CYS A 27 -15.93 -1.75 -16.94
N THR A 28 -16.01 -2.58 -17.96
CA THR A 28 -16.57 -2.22 -19.26
C THR A 28 -17.76 -3.11 -19.58
N LYS A 29 -18.70 -2.59 -20.37
CA LYS A 29 -19.86 -3.37 -20.80
C LYS A 29 -19.54 -4.14 -22.07
N THR A 30 -19.76 -5.44 -22.05
CA THR A 30 -19.74 -6.31 -23.23
C THR A 30 -20.98 -6.09 -24.08
N ARG A 31 -21.04 -6.63 -25.30
CA ARG A 31 -22.19 -6.48 -26.19
C ARG A 31 -23.51 -7.03 -25.62
N SER A 32 -23.44 -7.98 -24.70
CA SER A 32 -24.63 -8.50 -24.00
C SER A 32 -25.16 -7.56 -22.92
N GLU A 33 -24.26 -6.79 -22.31
CA GLU A 33 -24.57 -5.88 -21.20
C GLU A 33 -24.93 -4.46 -21.63
N VAL A 34 -24.59 -4.08 -22.88
CA VAL A 34 -25.00 -2.79 -23.46
C VAL A 34 -26.48 -2.80 -23.74
N HIS A 35 -27.18 -1.72 -23.32
CA HIS A 35 -28.60 -1.54 -23.61
C HIS A 35 -28.81 -1.31 -25.12
N GLY A 36 -29.77 -2.02 -25.71
CA GLY A 36 -30.11 -1.88 -27.10
C GLY A 36 -30.75 -3.15 -27.68
N SER A 37 -31.31 -3.03 -28.91
CA SER A 37 -31.94 -4.14 -29.63
C SER A 37 -30.92 -5.13 -30.18
N ASN A 38 -31.22 -6.41 -30.09
CA ASN A 38 -30.50 -7.50 -30.78
C ASN A 38 -30.96 -7.72 -32.21
N ALA A 39 -32.03 -6.99 -32.67
CA ALA A 39 -32.55 -7.14 -33.99
C ALA A 39 -31.54 -6.69 -35.05
N LYS A 40 -31.53 -7.41 -36.17
CA LYS A 40 -30.74 -7.06 -37.34
C LYS A 40 -31.27 -5.74 -37.93
N PRO A 41 -30.45 -4.68 -38.12
CA PRO A 41 -30.89 -3.36 -38.54
C PRO A 41 -31.57 -3.35 -39.92
N TYR A 42 -31.14 -4.20 -40.84
CA TYR A 42 -31.66 -4.32 -42.22
C TYR A 42 -31.34 -5.70 -42.80
N LYS A 43 -31.93 -5.98 -43.98
CA LYS A 43 -31.75 -7.24 -44.70
C LYS A 43 -30.29 -7.50 -45.06
N GLN A 44 -29.91 -8.78 -45.19
CA GLN A 44 -28.52 -9.22 -45.46
C GLN A 44 -27.99 -8.75 -46.83
N LYS A 45 -28.88 -8.63 -47.83
CA LYS A 45 -28.58 -8.22 -49.22
C LYS A 45 -29.63 -7.24 -49.71
N GLY A 46 -29.33 -6.50 -50.78
CA GLY A 46 -30.29 -5.62 -51.46
C GLY A 46 -30.45 -4.23 -50.84
N THR A 47 -29.57 -3.79 -49.93
CA THR A 47 -29.65 -2.46 -49.30
C THR A 47 -28.55 -1.50 -49.73
N GLY A 48 -27.53 -1.98 -50.48
CA GLY A 48 -26.35 -1.17 -50.82
C GLY A 48 -25.40 -0.87 -49.63
N ASN A 49 -25.79 -1.24 -48.41
CA ASN A 49 -25.01 -0.98 -47.19
C ASN A 49 -24.15 -2.18 -46.80
N ALA A 50 -23.10 -1.92 -45.99
CA ALA A 50 -22.29 -2.98 -45.40
C ALA A 50 -23.15 -3.93 -44.55
N ARG A 51 -22.82 -5.22 -44.56
CA ARG A 51 -23.54 -6.22 -43.75
C ARG A 51 -23.37 -5.95 -42.27
N ARG A 52 -24.45 -5.93 -41.50
CA ARG A 52 -24.45 -5.73 -40.06
C ARG A 52 -25.26 -6.79 -39.32
N GLY A 53 -24.79 -7.20 -38.16
CA GLY A 53 -25.52 -8.08 -37.25
C GLY A 53 -26.47 -7.29 -36.35
N ASP A 54 -26.06 -6.97 -35.13
CA ASP A 54 -26.80 -6.15 -34.17
C ASP A 54 -26.18 -4.75 -34.00
N LYS A 55 -26.93 -3.84 -33.40
CA LYS A 55 -26.44 -2.48 -33.10
C LYS A 55 -25.42 -2.45 -31.96
N LYS A 56 -25.40 -3.47 -31.08
CA LYS A 56 -24.53 -3.57 -29.94
C LYS A 56 -23.13 -4.17 -30.25
N SER A 57 -22.92 -4.55 -31.51
CA SER A 57 -21.64 -5.10 -31.97
C SER A 57 -20.49 -4.12 -31.67
N PRO A 58 -19.31 -4.60 -31.27
CA PRO A 58 -18.14 -3.76 -30.95
C PRO A 58 -17.64 -2.88 -32.10
N ILE A 59 -17.98 -3.24 -33.36
CA ILE A 59 -17.63 -2.46 -34.55
C ILE A 59 -18.50 -1.21 -34.73
N ASN A 60 -19.55 -1.06 -33.95
CA ASN A 60 -20.46 0.07 -34.02
C ASN A 60 -20.15 1.11 -32.96
N VAL A 61 -20.36 2.37 -33.26
CA VAL A 61 -20.30 3.44 -32.27
C VAL A 61 -21.36 3.18 -31.19
N GLY A 62 -20.94 3.20 -29.90
CA GLY A 62 -21.81 2.85 -28.80
C GLY A 62 -22.00 1.34 -28.56
N GLY A 63 -21.33 0.48 -29.34
CA GLY A 63 -21.32 -0.96 -29.13
C GLY A 63 -20.51 -1.41 -27.89
N GLY A 64 -20.58 -2.70 -27.59
CA GLY A 64 -19.87 -3.28 -26.45
C GLY A 64 -18.36 -3.36 -26.63
N THR A 65 -17.63 -3.37 -25.56
CA THR A 65 -16.16 -3.51 -25.55
C THR A 65 -15.78 -4.99 -25.61
N ILE A 66 -14.77 -5.34 -26.41
CA ILE A 66 -14.15 -6.67 -26.44
C ILE A 66 -12.91 -6.66 -25.55
N PHE A 67 -12.74 -7.71 -24.73
CA PHE A 67 -11.59 -7.87 -23.83
C PHE A 67 -11.33 -6.65 -22.91
N GLY A 68 -12.38 -5.90 -22.60
CA GLY A 68 -12.26 -4.79 -21.65
C GLY A 68 -12.11 -5.28 -20.20
N PRO A 69 -11.69 -4.41 -19.30
CA PRO A 69 -11.51 -4.76 -17.91
C PRO A 69 -12.84 -5.18 -17.26
N LYS A 70 -12.78 -6.17 -16.41
CA LYS A 70 -13.87 -6.59 -15.52
C LYS A 70 -13.40 -6.46 -14.07
N PRO A 71 -14.32 -6.17 -13.13
CA PRO A 71 -13.98 -6.14 -11.72
C PRO A 71 -13.28 -7.43 -11.29
N ARG A 72 -12.13 -7.30 -10.65
CA ARG A 72 -11.38 -8.45 -10.13
C ARG A 72 -10.64 -8.07 -8.87
N ASP A 73 -10.38 -9.05 -8.03
CA ASP A 73 -9.49 -8.92 -6.90
C ASP A 73 -8.04 -9.08 -7.36
N PHE A 74 -7.16 -8.17 -6.90
CA PHE A 74 -5.72 -8.22 -7.14
C PHE A 74 -4.95 -8.70 -5.91
N SER A 75 -5.65 -8.94 -4.79
CA SER A 75 -5.02 -9.34 -3.55
C SER A 75 -4.48 -10.76 -3.62
N TYR A 76 -3.33 -10.96 -2.99
CA TYR A 76 -2.75 -12.27 -2.76
C TYR A 76 -1.98 -12.29 -1.44
N ALA A 77 -1.79 -13.47 -0.87
CA ALA A 77 -1.06 -13.66 0.37
C ALA A 77 0.35 -14.19 0.12
N ILE A 78 1.32 -13.67 0.87
CA ILE A 78 2.66 -14.26 0.98
C ILE A 78 2.82 -14.99 2.33
N PRO A 79 3.68 -16.02 2.42
CA PRO A 79 3.91 -16.74 3.65
C PRO A 79 4.31 -15.81 4.80
N LYS A 80 3.76 -16.05 5.99
CA LYS A 80 4.04 -15.24 7.20
C LYS A 80 5.54 -15.15 7.49
N LYS A 81 6.29 -16.26 7.33
CA LYS A 81 7.75 -16.28 7.52
C LYS A 81 8.48 -15.34 6.58
N ALA A 82 8.10 -15.31 5.28
CA ALA A 82 8.68 -14.41 4.29
C ALA A 82 8.37 -12.94 4.61
N LYS A 83 7.14 -12.63 5.01
CA LYS A 83 6.74 -11.27 5.41
C LYS A 83 7.53 -10.77 6.62
N ARG A 84 7.74 -11.63 7.64
CA ARG A 84 8.55 -11.31 8.82
C ARG A 84 10.03 -11.08 8.45
N LEU A 85 10.57 -11.93 7.59
CA LEU A 85 11.95 -11.78 7.10
C LEU A 85 12.13 -10.47 6.33
N ALA A 86 11.17 -10.09 5.48
CA ALA A 86 11.18 -8.81 4.78
C ALA A 86 11.26 -7.63 5.74
N MET A 87 10.42 -7.61 6.78
CA MET A 87 10.44 -6.52 7.77
C MET A 87 11.77 -6.44 8.51
N LYS A 88 12.32 -7.58 8.94
CA LYS A 88 13.64 -7.63 9.57
C LYS A 88 14.74 -7.13 8.64
N SER A 89 14.72 -7.53 7.36
CA SER A 89 15.69 -7.08 6.34
C SER A 89 15.60 -5.59 6.08
N ILE A 90 14.39 -5.01 5.99
CA ILE A 90 14.20 -3.57 5.80
C ILE A 90 14.74 -2.78 7.01
N LEU A 91 14.42 -3.21 8.23
CA LEU A 91 14.92 -2.54 9.44
C LEU A 91 16.46 -2.63 9.54
N SER A 92 17.05 -3.76 9.16
CA SER A 92 18.51 -3.91 9.06
C SER A 92 19.11 -2.96 8.03
N LEU A 93 18.50 -2.84 6.85
CA LEU A 93 18.91 -1.92 5.78
C LEU A 93 18.86 -0.46 6.25
N GLN A 94 17.78 -0.07 6.94
CA GLN A 94 17.62 1.29 7.46
C GLN A 94 18.66 1.60 8.56
N ALA A 95 18.98 0.61 9.40
CA ALA A 95 20.02 0.75 10.43
C ALA A 95 21.43 0.86 9.81
N GLN A 96 21.76 0.04 8.80
CA GLN A 96 23.03 0.10 8.08
C GLN A 96 23.24 1.42 7.33
N SER A 97 22.15 2.05 6.92
CA SER A 97 22.17 3.34 6.19
C SER A 97 22.09 4.57 7.10
N ASP A 98 22.21 4.41 8.43
CA ASP A 98 22.07 5.47 9.44
C ASP A 98 20.76 6.29 9.34
N ARG A 99 19.72 5.65 8.81
CA ARG A 99 18.40 6.26 8.65
C ARG A 99 17.45 5.95 9.80
N LEU A 100 17.77 4.98 10.63
CA LEU A 100 16.98 4.59 11.79
C LEU A 100 17.52 5.27 13.04
N THR A 101 16.67 6.03 13.72
CA THR A 101 17.01 6.73 14.97
C THR A 101 16.04 6.30 16.05
N VAL A 102 16.57 5.89 17.21
CA VAL A 102 15.75 5.59 18.39
C VAL A 102 15.67 6.86 19.25
N VAL A 103 14.44 7.21 19.65
CA VAL A 103 14.15 8.40 20.44
C VAL A 103 13.31 8.00 21.67
N GLU A 104 13.49 8.71 22.76
CA GLU A 104 12.65 8.54 23.94
C GLU A 104 11.17 8.75 23.61
N ASP A 105 10.29 8.09 24.35
CA ASP A 105 8.85 8.22 24.15
C ASP A 105 8.41 9.66 24.41
N PHE A 106 7.75 10.27 23.46
CA PHE A 106 7.17 11.61 23.58
C PHE A 106 5.70 11.62 23.17
N THR A 107 4.92 12.52 23.73
CA THR A 107 3.53 12.77 23.34
C THR A 107 3.35 14.26 23.04
N VAL A 108 2.33 14.58 22.23
CA VAL A 108 1.97 15.97 21.90
C VAL A 108 0.60 16.24 22.51
N GLU A 109 0.59 16.68 23.78
CA GLU A 109 -0.67 16.91 24.52
C GLU A 109 -1.60 17.90 23.83
N SER A 110 -1.03 18.93 23.19
CA SER A 110 -1.80 19.96 22.47
C SER A 110 -2.50 19.45 21.21
N GLY A 111 -2.05 18.33 20.62
CA GLY A 111 -2.52 17.83 19.32
C GLY A 111 -2.27 18.77 18.13
N LYS A 112 -1.46 19.83 18.32
CA LYS A 112 -1.17 20.84 17.29
C LYS A 112 0.00 20.44 16.41
N THR A 113 -0.15 20.62 15.10
CA THR A 113 0.91 20.34 14.11
C THR A 113 2.19 21.15 14.36
N LYS A 114 2.06 22.42 14.82
CA LYS A 114 3.19 23.31 15.09
C LYS A 114 4.15 22.73 16.13
N ASP A 115 3.63 22.11 17.17
CA ASP A 115 4.44 21.56 18.26
C ASP A 115 5.15 20.27 17.79
N LEU A 116 4.46 19.43 17.02
CA LEU A 116 5.07 18.24 16.42
C LEU A 116 6.19 18.62 15.43
N VAL A 117 5.96 19.63 14.58
CA VAL A 117 6.98 20.11 13.63
C VAL A 117 8.22 20.62 14.34
N LYS A 118 8.10 21.32 15.47
CA LYS A 118 9.27 21.74 16.28
C LYS A 118 10.08 20.56 16.77
N ILE A 119 9.41 19.50 17.25
CA ILE A 119 10.09 18.27 17.69
C ILE A 119 10.80 17.61 16.52
N LEU A 120 10.10 17.45 15.39
CA LEU A 120 10.65 16.76 14.21
C LEU A 120 11.78 17.53 13.52
N SER A 121 11.81 18.87 13.61
CA SER A 121 12.89 19.67 13.02
C SER A 121 14.27 19.34 13.59
N ASN A 122 14.34 18.74 14.78
CA ASN A 122 15.58 18.26 15.38
C ASN A 122 16.10 16.95 14.77
N PHE A 123 15.22 16.16 14.16
CA PHE A 123 15.53 14.81 13.66
C PHE A 123 15.48 14.68 12.13
N ALA A 124 14.55 15.39 11.49
CA ALA A 124 14.32 15.30 10.05
C ALA A 124 13.90 16.66 9.48
N LYS A 125 14.60 17.11 8.41
CA LYS A 125 14.27 18.35 7.69
C LYS A 125 13.57 17.97 6.39
N ASP A 126 12.24 18.19 6.31
CA ASP A 126 11.40 18.01 5.10
C ASP A 126 11.57 16.71 4.31
N GLU A 127 12.09 15.67 4.96
CA GLU A 127 12.26 14.35 4.35
C GLU A 127 11.08 13.44 4.68
N ARG A 128 10.86 12.43 3.83
CA ARG A 128 9.85 11.41 4.09
C ARG A 128 10.21 10.63 5.37
N THR A 129 9.50 10.94 6.44
CA THR A 129 9.75 10.41 7.79
C THR A 129 8.67 9.43 8.20
N VAL A 130 9.08 8.32 8.78
CA VAL A 130 8.19 7.30 9.35
C VAL A 130 8.42 7.24 10.84
N ILE A 131 7.35 7.39 11.64
CA ILE A 131 7.41 7.27 13.10
C ILE A 131 6.74 5.96 13.49
N ILE A 132 7.47 5.13 14.24
CA ILE A 132 6.95 3.86 14.77
C ILE A 132 6.54 4.09 16.23
N LEU A 133 5.24 3.96 16.50
CA LEU A 133 4.62 4.16 17.79
C LEU A 133 4.45 2.84 18.54
N LYS A 134 4.52 2.90 19.87
CA LYS A 134 4.20 1.79 20.77
C LYS A 134 2.70 1.48 20.75
N ASP A 135 1.88 2.53 20.89
CA ASP A 135 0.43 2.44 20.99
C ASP A 135 -0.25 3.36 19.96
N ASP A 136 -1.56 3.26 19.86
CA ASP A 136 -2.37 4.11 18.98
C ASP A 136 -2.62 5.48 19.62
N ASP A 137 -1.57 6.32 19.73
CA ASP A 137 -1.72 7.67 20.26
C ASP A 137 -2.47 8.57 19.28
N ALA A 138 -3.73 8.83 19.60
CA ALA A 138 -4.63 9.65 18.79
C ALA A 138 -4.13 11.11 18.68
N LYS A 139 -3.50 11.67 19.73
CA LYS A 139 -3.03 13.06 19.74
C LYS A 139 -1.85 13.27 18.81
N ILE A 140 -0.86 12.38 18.83
CA ILE A 140 0.28 12.41 17.90
C ILE A 140 -0.21 12.26 16.46
N LYS A 141 -1.10 11.31 16.19
CA LYS A 141 -1.68 11.10 14.86
C LYS A 141 -2.49 12.32 14.39
N GLN A 142 -3.26 12.94 15.27
CA GLN A 142 -3.99 14.17 14.97
C GLN A 142 -3.03 15.30 14.60
N ALA A 143 -1.95 15.50 15.37
CA ALA A 143 -0.94 16.51 15.10
C ALA A 143 -0.22 16.29 13.76
N GLY A 144 0.04 15.04 13.37
CA GLY A 144 0.85 14.71 12.20
C GLY A 144 0.08 14.46 10.91
N ARG A 145 -1.24 14.24 10.94
CA ARG A 145 -2.02 13.86 9.73
C ARG A 145 -1.98 14.88 8.60
N ASN A 146 -1.72 16.16 8.91
CA ASN A 146 -1.64 17.24 7.92
C ASN A 146 -0.22 17.43 7.35
N ILE A 147 0.77 16.69 7.83
CA ILE A 147 2.15 16.77 7.34
C ILE A 147 2.31 15.75 6.21
N PRO A 148 2.53 16.18 4.94
CA PRO A 148 2.47 15.29 3.78
C PRO A 148 3.58 14.23 3.77
N ASN A 149 4.76 14.54 4.33
CA ASN A 149 5.92 13.66 4.33
C ASN A 149 6.03 12.80 5.60
N LEU A 150 5.01 12.80 6.46
CA LEU A 150 5.01 12.07 7.72
C LEU A 150 4.01 10.92 7.68
N SER A 151 4.45 9.73 8.07
CA SER A 151 3.60 8.56 8.25
C SER A 151 3.82 7.93 9.61
N PHE A 152 2.74 7.40 10.20
CA PHE A 152 2.76 6.72 11.49
C PHE A 152 2.50 5.24 11.29
N LEU A 153 3.28 4.41 11.94
CA LEU A 153 3.10 2.96 11.99
C LEU A 153 3.07 2.49 13.44
N ALA A 154 2.22 1.52 13.73
CA ALA A 154 2.31 0.80 15.01
C ALA A 154 3.34 -0.33 14.88
N TYR A 155 4.03 -0.66 15.98
CA TYR A 155 5.07 -1.70 16.00
C TYR A 155 4.59 -3.06 15.49
N ASN A 156 3.30 -3.40 15.68
CA ASN A 156 2.68 -4.66 15.27
C ASN A 156 2.11 -4.65 13.83
N ARG A 157 2.01 -3.45 13.21
CA ARG A 157 1.43 -3.25 11.86
C ARG A 157 2.38 -2.45 10.97
N LEU A 158 3.60 -2.93 10.86
CA LEU A 158 4.58 -2.33 9.97
C LEU A 158 4.20 -2.57 8.50
N ARG A 159 4.51 -1.58 7.65
CA ARG A 159 4.34 -1.66 6.20
C ARG A 159 5.70 -1.61 5.53
N ALA A 160 5.99 -2.60 4.70
CA ALA A 160 7.25 -2.69 3.97
C ALA A 160 7.47 -1.49 3.06
N HIS A 161 6.44 -1.08 2.32
CA HIS A 161 6.49 0.08 1.42
C HIS A 161 6.87 1.36 2.16
N ASP A 162 6.23 1.68 3.28
CA ASP A 162 6.48 2.93 4.00
C ASP A 162 7.87 2.94 4.64
N LEU A 163 8.30 1.82 5.21
CA LEU A 163 9.62 1.68 5.81
C LEU A 163 10.76 1.75 4.76
N PHE A 164 10.59 1.10 3.62
CA PHE A 164 11.62 1.05 2.59
C PHE A 164 11.83 2.42 1.92
N TYR A 165 10.74 3.11 1.58
CA TYR A 165 10.80 4.43 0.94
C TYR A 165 10.93 5.59 1.93
N GLY A 166 10.86 5.32 3.25
CA GLY A 166 11.17 6.30 4.29
C GLY A 166 12.65 6.68 4.25
N ARG A 167 12.94 7.97 4.19
CA ARG A 167 14.32 8.45 4.28
C ARG A 167 14.81 8.55 5.72
N LYS A 168 13.89 8.74 6.66
CA LYS A 168 14.17 8.74 8.07
C LYS A 168 13.13 7.89 8.80
N VAL A 169 13.58 6.99 9.64
CA VAL A 169 12.73 6.14 10.47
C VAL A 169 13.01 6.48 11.93
N ILE A 170 12.00 7.00 12.61
CA ILE A 170 12.06 7.33 14.03
C ILE A 170 11.35 6.23 14.79
N LEU A 171 12.07 5.54 15.65
CA LEU A 171 11.55 4.46 16.47
C LEU A 171 11.48 4.93 17.92
N LEU A 172 10.30 4.97 18.52
CA LEU A 172 10.14 5.28 19.93
C LEU A 172 10.70 4.14 20.80
N GLU A 173 11.28 4.47 21.95
CA GLU A 173 11.93 3.49 22.84
C GLU A 173 10.98 2.37 23.25
N GLY A 174 9.76 2.71 23.68
CA GLY A 174 8.74 1.73 24.01
C GLY A 174 8.33 0.85 22.83
N ALA A 175 8.29 1.43 21.63
CA ALA A 175 8.02 0.68 20.40
C ALA A 175 9.18 -0.26 20.04
N ALA A 176 10.42 0.13 20.31
CA ALA A 176 11.60 -0.70 20.06
C ALA A 176 11.61 -1.97 20.93
N LYS A 177 11.28 -1.82 22.21
CA LYS A 177 11.18 -2.95 23.16
C LYS A 177 10.07 -3.92 22.71
N ASN A 178 8.87 -3.39 22.45
CA ASN A 178 7.74 -4.22 22.02
C ASN A 178 7.98 -4.89 20.65
N LEU A 179 8.69 -4.22 19.74
CA LEU A 179 9.07 -4.79 18.45
C LEU A 179 10.03 -5.97 18.59
N SER A 180 10.99 -5.86 19.49
CA SER A 180 11.94 -6.94 19.82
C SER A 180 11.20 -8.16 20.33
N ASP A 181 10.31 -7.98 21.30
CA ASP A 181 9.52 -9.06 21.89
C ASP A 181 8.59 -9.71 20.86
N PHE A 182 7.90 -8.91 20.06
CA PHE A 182 7.01 -9.37 18.99
C PHE A 182 7.71 -10.28 17.97
N TYR A 183 8.95 -9.98 17.58
CA TYR A 183 9.71 -10.83 16.67
C TYR A 183 10.38 -12.02 17.35
N ALA A 184 10.74 -11.94 18.65
CA ALA A 184 11.29 -13.04 19.42
C ALA A 184 10.26 -14.12 19.76
N GLU A 185 9.06 -13.75 20.19
CA GLU A 185 7.95 -14.68 20.45
C GLU A 185 7.55 -15.46 19.19
N ASN A 186 7.44 -14.75 18.09
CA ASN A 186 7.07 -15.36 16.81
C ASN A 186 8.13 -16.33 16.23
N GLU A 187 9.36 -16.33 16.70
CA GLU A 187 10.38 -17.33 16.37
C GLU A 187 10.21 -18.62 17.18
N LYS A 188 9.69 -18.52 18.40
CA LYS A 188 9.37 -19.69 19.24
C LYS A 188 8.18 -20.48 18.71
N GLU A 189 7.17 -19.79 18.17
CA GLU A 189 6.00 -20.44 17.55
C GLU A 189 6.30 -21.10 16.19
N ALA A 190 7.42 -20.77 15.56
CA ALA A 190 7.79 -21.26 14.24
C ALA A 190 8.71 -22.50 14.27
N LYS A 191 9.15 -22.92 15.46
CA LYS A 191 9.88 -24.16 15.74
C LYS A 191 8.92 -25.26 16.18
#